data_9d6676bd611ed8f8dad644f694d69c5e
#
_entry.id   9d6676bd611ed8f8dad644f694d69c5e
#
_cell.length_a   1.000
_cell.length_b   1.000
_cell.length_c   1.000
_cell.angle_alpha   90.00
_cell.angle_beta   90.00
_cell.angle_gamma   90.00
#
_symmetry.space_group_name_H-M   'P 1'
#
loop_
_entity.id
_entity.type
_entity.pdbx_description
1 polymer ?
#
loop_
_entity_poly.entity_id
_entity_poly.type
_entity_poly.pdbx_seq_one_letter_code
_entity_poly.pdbx_strand_id
1 'polypeptide(L)'
;MSDQYDSETSKHYAAYRPPIHGKILEHALRETSQTTFNLGLDIGCGTGVSTEVLRQHCANVVGIDPSIDMLTKARRQTGVSFAQGKGECIPLGAKSVDIVTFAGSLSYANKILVVSELLRVCRPNAFIVAYDFKVMLSEFLERLGTQLPPSSSQYNHAENFTGFNDLYELKVYFGDITIEMSAKQLSHVLFSSTKYYKALVEHFGAEDTFTRVVEALGESETHQVKVETYYSTYQVKA
;
A
#
# COMPACT_ATOMS: atom_id res chain seq x y z
N MET A 1 15.70 -8.58 21.15
CA MET A 1 16.14 -7.50 20.24
C MET A 1 15.23 -7.34 19.01
N SER A 2 14.59 -8.37 18.44
CA SER A 2 13.64 -8.23 17.32
C SER A 2 12.41 -7.39 17.70
N ASP A 3 11.78 -7.67 18.83
CA ASP A 3 10.52 -7.04 19.25
C ASP A 3 10.65 -5.53 19.54
N GLN A 4 11.80 -5.06 19.98
CA GLN A 4 12.06 -3.64 20.24
C GLN A 4 12.17 -2.86 18.91
N TYR A 5 12.84 -3.42 17.90
CA TYR A 5 12.93 -2.80 16.56
C TYR A 5 11.58 -2.74 15.88
N ASP A 6 10.77 -3.78 16.00
CA ASP A 6 9.42 -3.81 15.41
C ASP A 6 8.49 -2.77 16.06
N SER A 7 8.63 -2.54 17.37
CA SER A 7 7.90 -1.49 18.07
C SER A 7 8.31 -0.09 17.61
N GLU A 8 9.61 0.20 17.48
CA GLU A 8 10.10 1.52 17.06
C GLU A 8 9.75 1.81 15.59
N THR A 9 9.98 0.89 14.67
CA THR A 9 9.62 1.05 13.26
C THR A 9 8.11 1.26 13.08
N SER A 10 7.29 0.57 13.88
CA SER A 10 5.83 0.76 13.89
C SER A 10 5.42 2.17 14.35
N LYS A 11 6.11 2.76 15.32
CA LYS A 11 5.85 4.15 15.76
C LYS A 11 6.13 5.15 14.63
N HIS A 12 7.27 4.99 13.93
CA HIS A 12 7.62 5.85 12.82
C HIS A 12 6.63 5.70 11.66
N TYR A 13 6.24 4.47 11.33
CA TYR A 13 5.21 4.20 10.33
C TYR A 13 3.85 4.84 10.69
N ALA A 14 3.49 4.86 11.98
CA ALA A 14 2.27 5.50 12.44
C ALA A 14 2.38 7.04 12.48
N ALA A 15 3.58 7.60 12.72
CA ALA A 15 3.80 9.03 12.84
C ALA A 15 3.67 9.77 11.50
N TYR A 16 4.07 9.12 10.38
CA TYR A 16 3.91 9.69 9.05
C TYR A 16 3.72 8.61 7.99
N ARG A 17 2.68 8.77 7.21
CA ARG A 17 2.37 7.95 6.03
C ARG A 17 2.21 8.87 4.83
N PRO A 18 3.11 8.80 3.85
CA PRO A 18 2.95 9.61 2.64
C PRO A 18 1.66 9.23 1.90
N PRO A 19 0.97 10.21 1.27
CA PRO A 19 -0.34 10.00 0.63
C PRO A 19 -0.25 9.26 -0.72
N ILE A 20 0.55 8.19 -0.77
CA ILE A 20 0.85 7.45 -2.01
C ILE A 20 -0.36 6.68 -2.49
N HIS A 21 -1.05 5.96 -1.59
CA HIS A 21 -2.25 5.18 -1.93
C HIS A 21 -3.32 6.03 -2.62
N GLY A 22 -3.58 7.24 -2.10
CA GLY A 22 -4.56 8.17 -2.66
C GLY A 22 -4.18 8.61 -4.08
N LYS A 23 -2.93 9.02 -4.28
CA LYS A 23 -2.44 9.47 -5.59
C LYS A 23 -2.51 8.34 -6.65
N ILE A 24 -2.16 7.10 -6.28
CA ILE A 24 -2.24 5.97 -7.21
C ILE A 24 -3.70 5.64 -7.52
N LEU A 25 -4.57 5.56 -6.50
CA LEU A 25 -5.98 5.22 -6.69
C LEU A 25 -6.70 6.29 -7.53
N GLU A 26 -6.49 7.57 -7.25
CA GLU A 26 -7.03 8.67 -8.08
C GLU A 26 -6.58 8.56 -9.54
N HIS A 27 -5.32 8.16 -9.78
CA HIS A 27 -4.82 7.98 -11.14
C HIS A 27 -5.45 6.75 -11.82
N ALA A 28 -5.57 5.64 -11.11
CA ALA A 28 -6.21 4.43 -11.61
C ALA A 28 -7.71 4.62 -11.91
N LEU A 29 -8.42 5.41 -11.10
CA LEU A 29 -9.84 5.69 -11.28
C LEU A 29 -10.16 6.55 -12.51
N ARG A 30 -9.17 7.16 -13.15
CA ARG A 30 -9.38 7.86 -14.45
C ARG A 30 -9.74 6.90 -15.59
N GLU A 31 -9.47 5.61 -15.42
CA GLU A 31 -9.80 4.57 -16.40
C GLU A 31 -11.29 4.13 -16.32
N THR A 32 -12.06 4.66 -15.39
CA THR A 32 -13.50 4.45 -15.28
C THR A 32 -14.27 5.78 -15.31
N SER A 33 -15.45 5.78 -15.89
CA SER A 33 -16.38 6.92 -15.81
C SER A 33 -17.13 7.00 -14.47
N GLN A 34 -17.06 5.95 -13.66
CA GLN A 34 -17.72 5.88 -12.37
C GLN A 34 -16.85 6.56 -11.30
N THR A 35 -17.38 7.60 -10.67
CA THR A 35 -16.69 8.40 -9.66
C THR A 35 -16.99 7.98 -8.22
N THR A 36 -18.09 7.24 -8.01
CA THR A 36 -18.53 6.76 -6.69
C THR A 36 -19.08 5.34 -6.79
N PHE A 37 -18.83 4.55 -5.74
CA PHE A 37 -19.23 3.15 -5.65
C PHE A 37 -20.07 2.93 -4.39
N ASN A 38 -20.98 1.94 -4.40
CA ASN A 38 -21.75 1.60 -3.19
C ASN A 38 -20.93 0.79 -2.21
N LEU A 39 -20.29 -0.31 -2.69
CA LEU A 39 -19.48 -1.18 -1.86
C LEU A 39 -18.11 -1.42 -2.47
N GLY A 40 -17.07 -0.98 -1.76
CA GLY A 40 -15.67 -1.29 -2.02
C GLY A 40 -15.20 -2.49 -1.20
N LEU A 41 -14.26 -3.24 -1.75
CA LEU A 41 -13.55 -4.34 -1.08
C LEU A 41 -12.05 -4.10 -1.20
N ASP A 42 -11.35 -4.06 -0.07
CA ASP A 42 -9.88 -3.95 0.00
C ASP A 42 -9.29 -5.27 0.48
N ILE A 43 -8.56 -5.98 -0.38
CA ILE A 43 -8.04 -7.33 -0.13
C ILE A 43 -6.58 -7.27 0.31
N GLY A 44 -6.29 -7.85 1.48
CA GLY A 44 -4.99 -7.73 2.16
C GLY A 44 -4.81 -6.33 2.74
N CYS A 45 -5.83 -5.82 3.41
CA CYS A 45 -5.91 -4.44 3.87
C CYS A 45 -4.96 -4.10 5.02
N GLY A 46 -4.37 -5.08 5.67
CA GLY A 46 -3.48 -4.88 6.82
C GLY A 46 -4.14 -4.07 7.93
N THR A 47 -3.53 -2.93 8.26
CA THR A 47 -4.06 -1.97 9.26
C THR A 47 -5.07 -0.97 8.69
N GLY A 48 -5.55 -1.16 7.47
CA GLY A 48 -6.66 -0.41 6.87
C GLY A 48 -6.29 0.91 6.18
N VAL A 49 -5.02 1.19 5.91
CA VAL A 49 -4.58 2.45 5.27
C VAL A 49 -5.18 2.62 3.87
N SER A 50 -5.07 1.58 3.04
CA SER A 50 -5.66 1.53 1.70
C SER A 50 -7.19 1.54 1.75
N THR A 51 -7.77 0.88 2.77
CA THR A 51 -9.22 0.86 3.00
C THR A 51 -9.78 2.25 3.29
N GLU A 52 -9.08 3.06 4.11
CA GLU A 52 -9.44 4.45 4.39
C GLU A 52 -9.43 5.33 3.13
N VAL A 53 -8.45 5.08 2.25
CA VAL A 53 -8.37 5.77 0.95
C VAL A 53 -9.51 5.34 0.03
N LEU A 54 -9.78 4.04 -0.08
CA LEU A 54 -10.87 3.51 -0.90
C LEU A 54 -12.24 4.05 -0.42
N ARG A 55 -12.40 4.27 0.90
CA ARG A 55 -13.63 4.84 1.49
C ARG A 55 -13.99 6.21 0.94
N GLN A 56 -13.03 6.99 0.47
CA GLN A 56 -13.30 8.32 -0.12
C GLN A 56 -14.07 8.21 -1.45
N HIS A 57 -14.06 7.04 -2.09
CA HIS A 57 -14.72 6.77 -3.36
C HIS A 57 -15.94 5.84 -3.23
N CYS A 58 -16.22 5.34 -2.03
CA CYS A 58 -17.29 4.36 -1.79
C CYS A 58 -18.23 4.80 -0.68
N ALA A 59 -19.51 4.45 -0.76
CA ALA A 59 -20.47 4.65 0.33
C ALA A 59 -20.14 3.75 1.54
N ASN A 60 -19.68 2.52 1.28
CA ASN A 60 -19.19 1.58 2.29
C ASN A 60 -17.96 0.84 1.76
N VAL A 61 -17.09 0.41 2.68
CA VAL A 61 -15.92 -0.41 2.35
C VAL A 61 -15.76 -1.55 3.35
N VAL A 62 -15.39 -2.71 2.84
CA VAL A 62 -14.95 -3.84 3.65
C VAL A 62 -13.46 -4.06 3.36
N GLY A 63 -12.63 -3.98 4.40
CA GLY A 63 -11.24 -4.43 4.35
C GLY A 63 -11.15 -5.88 4.83
N ILE A 64 -10.47 -6.75 4.10
CA ILE A 64 -10.19 -8.12 4.56
C ILE A 64 -8.69 -8.37 4.63
N ASP A 65 -8.27 -9.08 5.70
CA ASP A 65 -6.90 -9.50 5.89
C ASP A 65 -6.87 -10.87 6.62
N PRO A 66 -5.94 -11.78 6.29
CA PRO A 66 -5.81 -13.04 7.02
C PRO A 66 -5.32 -12.85 8.46
N SER A 67 -4.60 -11.76 8.75
CA SER A 67 -4.02 -11.46 10.07
C SER A 67 -4.99 -10.71 10.97
N ILE A 68 -5.51 -11.37 11.98
CA ILE A 68 -6.35 -10.73 13.00
C ILE A 68 -5.59 -9.63 13.76
N ASP A 69 -4.27 -9.79 13.94
CA ASP A 69 -3.41 -8.81 14.63
C ASP A 69 -3.30 -7.49 13.83
N MET A 70 -3.32 -7.56 12.51
CA MET A 70 -3.38 -6.37 11.66
C MET A 70 -4.74 -5.70 11.78
N LEU A 71 -5.82 -6.47 11.70
CA LEU A 71 -7.19 -5.94 11.78
C LEU A 71 -7.51 -5.30 13.14
N THR A 72 -6.94 -5.78 14.24
CA THR A 72 -7.12 -5.17 15.57
C THR A 72 -6.50 -3.77 15.67
N LYS A 73 -5.51 -3.47 14.84
CA LYS A 73 -4.86 -2.16 14.76
C LYS A 73 -5.55 -1.22 13.75
N ALA A 74 -6.50 -1.73 12.98
CA ALA A 74 -7.20 -0.95 11.97
C ALA A 74 -8.12 0.08 12.62
N ARG A 75 -8.11 1.31 12.08
CA ARG A 75 -8.92 2.41 12.61
C ARG A 75 -10.38 2.23 12.21
N ARG A 76 -11.25 2.19 13.22
CA ARG A 76 -12.69 2.13 12.99
C ARG A 76 -13.23 3.51 12.58
N GLN A 77 -14.02 3.54 11.52
CA GLN A 77 -14.73 4.76 11.07
C GLN A 77 -16.08 4.39 10.42
N THR A 78 -16.97 5.36 10.32
CA THR A 78 -18.29 5.15 9.71
C THR A 78 -18.16 4.75 8.25
N GLY A 79 -18.86 3.69 7.85
CA GLY A 79 -18.84 3.16 6.49
C GLY A 79 -17.62 2.28 6.18
N VAL A 80 -16.80 1.95 7.19
CA VAL A 80 -15.70 0.98 7.06
C VAL A 80 -15.93 -0.18 8.02
N SER A 81 -15.79 -1.38 7.51
CA SER A 81 -15.81 -2.64 8.28
C SER A 81 -14.58 -3.47 7.94
N PHE A 82 -14.16 -4.28 8.89
CA PHE A 82 -13.04 -5.21 8.72
C PHE A 82 -13.48 -6.63 9.04
N ALA A 83 -13.02 -7.58 8.23
CA ALA A 83 -13.27 -9.00 8.45
C ALA A 83 -12.01 -9.82 8.20
N GLN A 84 -11.83 -10.90 8.98
CA GLN A 84 -10.78 -11.86 8.67
C GLN A 84 -11.14 -12.61 7.39
N GLY A 85 -10.23 -12.65 6.43
CA GLY A 85 -10.43 -13.32 5.15
C GLY A 85 -9.21 -13.13 4.24
N LYS A 86 -9.22 -13.83 3.13
CA LYS A 86 -8.17 -13.74 2.11
C LYS A 86 -8.81 -13.72 0.72
N GLY A 87 -8.05 -13.30 -0.28
CA GLY A 87 -8.55 -13.16 -1.65
C GLY A 87 -9.09 -14.45 -2.27
N GLU A 88 -8.60 -15.61 -1.81
CA GLU A 88 -9.04 -16.94 -2.23
C GLU A 88 -10.33 -17.43 -1.54
N CYS A 89 -10.80 -16.71 -0.51
CA CYS A 89 -12.03 -17.01 0.21
C CYS A 89 -12.59 -15.74 0.83
N ILE A 90 -13.37 -15.00 0.05
CA ILE A 90 -13.89 -13.68 0.41
C ILE A 90 -15.18 -13.82 1.21
N PRO A 91 -15.27 -13.29 2.45
CA PRO A 91 -16.42 -13.44 3.33
C PRO A 91 -17.58 -12.48 2.98
N LEU A 92 -17.89 -12.35 1.69
CA LEU A 92 -18.98 -11.51 1.18
C LEU A 92 -19.93 -12.32 0.28
N GLY A 93 -21.16 -11.85 0.21
CA GLY A 93 -22.19 -12.43 -0.67
C GLY A 93 -21.86 -12.25 -2.16
N ALA A 94 -22.46 -13.09 -2.99
CA ALA A 94 -22.30 -12.98 -4.45
C ALA A 94 -22.88 -11.65 -4.97
N LYS A 95 -22.25 -11.10 -6.03
CA LYS A 95 -22.73 -9.92 -6.78
C LYS A 95 -23.04 -8.70 -5.89
N SER A 96 -22.18 -8.46 -4.89
CA SER A 96 -22.37 -7.36 -3.93
C SER A 96 -21.36 -6.22 -4.10
N VAL A 97 -20.17 -6.48 -4.66
CA VAL A 97 -19.04 -5.55 -4.70
C VAL A 97 -18.98 -4.80 -6.03
N ASP A 98 -18.74 -3.49 -5.97
CA ASP A 98 -18.64 -2.61 -7.14
C ASP A 98 -17.18 -2.27 -7.52
N ILE A 99 -16.29 -2.22 -6.52
CA ILE A 99 -14.86 -1.98 -6.74
C ILE A 99 -14.03 -2.84 -5.78
N VAL A 100 -12.90 -3.37 -6.28
CA VAL A 100 -11.93 -4.13 -5.50
C VAL A 100 -10.55 -3.50 -5.61
N THR A 101 -9.83 -3.41 -4.48
CA THR A 101 -8.43 -3.00 -4.45
C THR A 101 -7.52 -4.08 -3.88
N PHE A 102 -6.31 -4.17 -4.43
CA PHE A 102 -5.17 -4.92 -3.92
C PHE A 102 -4.01 -3.93 -3.79
N ALA A 103 -3.71 -3.51 -2.56
CA ALA A 103 -2.67 -2.54 -2.28
C ALA A 103 -1.39 -3.22 -1.79
N GLY A 104 -0.55 -3.70 -2.72
CA GLY A 104 0.65 -4.48 -2.42
C GLY A 104 0.37 -5.90 -1.93
N SER A 105 -0.85 -6.39 -2.03
CA SER A 105 -1.27 -7.69 -1.48
C SER A 105 -1.35 -8.82 -2.51
N LEU A 106 -1.45 -8.49 -3.80
CA LEU A 106 -1.68 -9.49 -4.85
C LEU A 106 -0.53 -10.49 -5.00
N SER A 107 0.71 -10.08 -4.75
CA SER A 107 1.90 -10.96 -4.83
C SER A 107 1.87 -12.14 -3.84
N TYR A 108 1.04 -12.08 -2.81
CA TYR A 108 0.91 -13.12 -1.80
C TYR A 108 -0.26 -14.09 -2.08
N ALA A 109 -1.05 -13.84 -3.12
CA ALA A 109 -2.31 -14.54 -3.36
C ALA A 109 -2.21 -15.56 -4.51
N ASN A 110 -2.99 -16.62 -4.45
CA ASN A 110 -3.22 -17.50 -5.58
C ASN A 110 -4.22 -16.85 -6.55
N LYS A 111 -3.71 -16.24 -7.61
CA LYS A 111 -4.53 -15.47 -8.57
C LYS A 111 -5.67 -16.26 -9.20
N ILE A 112 -5.51 -17.55 -9.45
CA ILE A 112 -6.57 -18.39 -10.04
C ILE A 112 -7.77 -18.44 -9.09
N LEU A 113 -7.53 -18.71 -7.81
CA LEU A 113 -8.58 -18.76 -6.80
C LEU A 113 -9.16 -17.37 -6.53
N VAL A 114 -8.30 -16.34 -6.52
CA VAL A 114 -8.75 -14.94 -6.39
C VAL A 114 -9.70 -14.55 -7.50
N VAL A 115 -9.38 -14.84 -8.76
CA VAL A 115 -10.26 -14.51 -9.90
C VAL A 115 -11.60 -15.23 -9.77
N SER A 116 -11.61 -16.51 -9.36
CA SER A 116 -12.86 -17.25 -9.10
C SER A 116 -13.73 -16.55 -8.06
N GLU A 117 -13.14 -16.07 -6.96
CA GLU A 117 -13.87 -15.33 -5.93
C GLU A 117 -14.31 -13.93 -6.42
N LEU A 118 -13.47 -13.21 -7.18
CA LEU A 118 -13.86 -11.96 -7.81
C LEU A 118 -15.09 -12.12 -8.71
N LEU A 119 -15.13 -13.17 -9.53
CA LEU A 119 -16.28 -13.48 -10.38
C LEU A 119 -17.54 -13.79 -9.57
N ARG A 120 -17.39 -14.35 -8.38
CA ARG A 120 -18.51 -14.63 -7.46
C ARG A 120 -19.03 -13.38 -6.76
N VAL A 121 -18.12 -12.57 -6.14
CA VAL A 121 -18.54 -11.46 -5.27
C VAL A 121 -18.82 -10.17 -6.00
N CYS A 122 -18.15 -9.92 -7.11
CA CYS A 122 -18.29 -8.69 -7.90
C CYS A 122 -19.57 -8.66 -8.70
N ARG A 123 -20.14 -7.48 -8.84
CA ARG A 123 -21.19 -7.21 -9.80
C ARG A 123 -20.64 -7.22 -11.24
N PRO A 124 -21.49 -7.42 -12.25
CA PRO A 124 -21.08 -7.18 -13.64
C PRO A 124 -20.48 -5.75 -13.78
N ASN A 125 -19.39 -5.65 -14.53
CA ASN A 125 -18.63 -4.40 -14.71
C ASN A 125 -17.98 -3.82 -13.45
N ALA A 126 -17.91 -4.55 -12.35
CA ALA A 126 -17.16 -4.11 -11.16
C ALA A 126 -15.71 -3.80 -11.54
N PHE A 127 -15.18 -2.73 -10.95
CA PHE A 127 -13.85 -2.23 -11.22
C PHE A 127 -12.82 -2.87 -10.29
N ILE A 128 -11.69 -3.29 -10.82
CA ILE A 128 -10.61 -3.91 -10.03
C ILE A 128 -9.34 -3.09 -10.23
N VAL A 129 -8.66 -2.76 -9.13
CA VAL A 129 -7.37 -2.07 -9.12
C VAL A 129 -6.38 -2.90 -8.32
N ALA A 130 -5.37 -3.45 -8.98
CA ALA A 130 -4.19 -3.99 -8.31
C ALA A 130 -3.06 -2.97 -8.42
N TYR A 131 -2.48 -2.55 -7.31
CA TYR A 131 -1.42 -1.56 -7.30
C TYR A 131 -0.39 -1.80 -6.19
N ASP A 132 0.81 -1.29 -6.43
CA ASP A 132 1.90 -1.27 -5.46
C ASP A 132 2.82 -0.09 -5.74
N PHE A 133 3.78 0.16 -4.86
CA PHE A 133 4.75 1.24 -5.01
C PHE A 133 6.05 0.95 -4.28
N LYS A 134 7.11 1.64 -4.72
CA LYS A 134 8.41 1.60 -4.08
C LYS A 134 8.93 3.01 -3.87
N VAL A 135 9.12 3.40 -2.61
CA VAL A 135 9.75 4.69 -2.28
C VAL A 135 11.25 4.61 -2.53
N MET A 136 11.78 5.50 -3.34
CA MET A 136 13.20 5.53 -3.74
C MET A 136 14.01 6.31 -2.71
N LEU A 137 14.63 5.59 -1.78
CA LEU A 137 15.33 6.17 -0.63
C LEU A 137 16.86 6.07 -0.72
N SER A 138 17.40 5.41 -1.75
CA SER A 138 18.85 5.16 -1.89
C SER A 138 19.68 6.43 -1.90
N GLU A 139 19.25 7.45 -2.65
CA GLU A 139 19.94 8.76 -2.71
C GLU A 139 20.04 9.43 -1.34
N PHE A 140 18.98 9.36 -0.54
CA PHE A 140 18.98 9.94 0.81
C PHE A 140 19.87 9.17 1.76
N LEU A 141 19.92 7.84 1.66
CA LEU A 141 20.81 7.01 2.45
C LEU A 141 22.28 7.26 2.10
N GLU A 142 22.59 7.45 0.81
CA GLU A 142 23.95 7.84 0.35
C GLU A 142 24.35 9.22 0.90
N ARG A 143 23.45 10.21 0.84
CA ARG A 143 23.66 11.54 1.43
C ARG A 143 23.91 11.49 2.93
N LEU A 144 23.25 10.55 3.62
CA LEU A 144 23.45 10.28 5.05
C LEU A 144 24.71 9.44 5.35
N GLY A 145 25.52 9.10 4.34
CA GLY A 145 26.71 8.27 4.50
C GLY A 145 26.43 6.80 4.80
N THR A 146 25.20 6.36 4.61
CA THR A 146 24.74 5.00 4.96
C THR A 146 24.58 4.15 3.71
N GLN A 147 25.30 3.05 3.63
CA GLN A 147 25.16 2.09 2.53
C GLN A 147 24.37 0.87 2.99
N LEU A 148 23.45 0.43 2.14
CA LEU A 148 22.71 -0.81 2.38
C LEU A 148 23.30 -1.95 1.54
N PRO A 149 23.34 -3.16 2.10
CA PRO A 149 23.68 -4.32 1.29
C PRO A 149 22.62 -4.50 0.18
N PRO A 150 23.02 -5.06 -0.98
CA PRO A 150 22.08 -5.34 -2.07
C PRO A 150 20.88 -6.13 -1.58
N SER A 151 19.70 -5.76 -2.04
CA SER A 151 18.48 -6.50 -1.71
C SER A 151 18.35 -7.69 -2.66
N SER A 152 18.22 -8.89 -2.11
CA SER A 152 17.92 -10.12 -2.85
C SER A 152 16.41 -10.40 -2.93
N SER A 153 15.57 -9.41 -2.66
CA SER A 153 14.11 -9.58 -2.69
C SER A 153 13.64 -9.92 -4.11
N GLN A 154 12.97 -11.06 -4.25
CA GLN A 154 12.26 -11.47 -5.47
C GLN A 154 10.81 -10.94 -5.51
N TYR A 155 10.49 -9.98 -4.63
CA TYR A 155 9.16 -9.40 -4.55
C TYR A 155 8.83 -8.63 -5.84
N ASN A 156 7.70 -8.97 -6.46
CA ASN A 156 7.23 -8.35 -7.69
C ASN A 156 6.18 -7.27 -7.39
N HIS A 157 6.58 -6.00 -7.41
CA HIS A 157 5.66 -4.88 -7.25
C HIS A 157 4.67 -4.74 -8.43
N ALA A 158 5.00 -5.29 -9.61
CA ALA A 158 4.16 -5.21 -10.80
C ALA A 158 3.20 -6.40 -10.97
N GLU A 159 2.90 -7.12 -9.88
CA GLU A 159 1.99 -8.26 -9.93
C GLU A 159 0.59 -7.82 -10.38
N ASN A 160 -0.02 -8.55 -11.32
CA ASN A 160 -1.25 -8.16 -11.98
C ASN A 160 -2.07 -9.37 -12.44
N PHE A 161 -3.23 -9.12 -13.08
CA PHE A 161 -4.13 -10.13 -13.63
C PHE A 161 -4.04 -10.28 -15.16
N THR A 162 -2.99 -9.78 -15.79
CA THR A 162 -2.80 -9.97 -17.25
C THR A 162 -2.85 -11.44 -17.63
N GLY A 163 -3.62 -11.76 -18.67
CA GLY A 163 -3.81 -13.14 -19.15
C GLY A 163 -5.03 -13.87 -18.56
N PHE A 164 -5.75 -13.29 -17.60
CA PHE A 164 -7.02 -13.84 -17.12
C PHE A 164 -8.18 -13.40 -18.01
N ASN A 165 -8.68 -14.31 -18.83
CA ASN A 165 -9.71 -14.02 -19.85
C ASN A 165 -11.08 -13.60 -19.29
N ASP A 166 -11.35 -13.87 -18.01
CA ASP A 166 -12.60 -13.49 -17.33
C ASP A 166 -12.62 -12.01 -16.90
N LEU A 167 -11.49 -11.34 -16.99
CA LEU A 167 -11.33 -9.93 -16.70
C LEU A 167 -11.03 -9.17 -18.01
N TYR A 168 -11.65 -8.01 -18.16
CA TYR A 168 -11.32 -7.09 -19.24
C TYR A 168 -10.24 -6.13 -18.74
N GLU A 169 -9.02 -6.28 -19.27
CA GLU A 169 -7.92 -5.40 -18.94
C GLU A 169 -8.11 -4.02 -19.56
N LEU A 170 -8.12 -2.97 -18.72
CA LEU A 170 -8.25 -1.59 -19.16
C LEU A 170 -6.89 -0.94 -19.30
N LYS A 171 -6.00 -1.15 -18.30
CA LYS A 171 -4.66 -0.55 -18.29
C LYS A 171 -3.71 -1.33 -17.42
N VAL A 172 -2.47 -1.42 -17.87
CA VAL A 172 -1.29 -1.73 -17.05
C VAL A 172 -0.37 -0.53 -17.11
N TYR A 173 0.01 -0.02 -15.95
CA TYR A 173 0.80 1.21 -15.82
C TYR A 173 2.02 0.97 -14.94
N PHE A 174 3.12 1.53 -15.39
CA PHE A 174 4.35 1.70 -14.65
C PHE A 174 4.85 3.13 -14.84
N GLY A 175 5.20 3.80 -13.74
CA GLY A 175 5.69 5.17 -13.79
C GLY A 175 6.11 5.68 -12.42
N ASP A 176 6.29 6.98 -12.33
CA ASP A 176 6.76 7.65 -11.12
C ASP A 176 5.80 8.72 -10.68
N ILE A 177 5.73 8.94 -9.37
CA ILE A 177 5.21 10.15 -8.77
C ILE A 177 6.29 10.76 -7.86
N THR A 178 6.20 12.07 -7.65
CA THR A 178 7.05 12.77 -6.69
C THR A 178 6.21 13.24 -5.51
N ILE A 179 6.73 13.03 -4.31
CA ILE A 179 6.11 13.45 -3.05
C ILE A 179 7.04 14.40 -2.33
N GLU A 180 6.52 15.57 -1.97
CA GLU A 180 7.24 16.50 -1.10
C GLU A 180 7.17 16.02 0.34
N MET A 181 8.31 15.95 1.00
CA MET A 181 8.45 15.59 2.40
C MET A 181 9.40 16.53 3.11
N SER A 182 9.03 17.02 4.30
CA SER A 182 10.00 17.67 5.17
C SER A 182 11.06 16.67 5.64
N ALA A 183 12.22 17.14 6.09
CA ALA A 183 13.28 16.29 6.66
C ALA A 183 12.74 15.35 7.75
N LYS A 184 11.84 15.85 8.63
CA LYS A 184 11.19 15.06 9.67
C LYS A 184 10.28 13.96 9.09
N GLN A 185 9.47 14.26 8.08
CA GLN A 185 8.61 13.28 7.40
C GLN A 185 9.41 12.20 6.70
N LEU A 186 10.46 12.59 5.98
CA LEU A 186 11.37 11.66 5.31
C LEU A 186 12.10 10.77 6.32
N SER A 187 12.54 11.32 7.46
CA SER A 187 13.11 10.53 8.55
C SER A 187 12.12 9.48 9.06
N HIS A 188 10.84 9.82 9.26
CA HIS A 188 9.84 8.82 9.65
C HIS A 188 9.71 7.69 8.61
N VAL A 189 9.75 8.01 7.31
CA VAL A 189 9.74 6.99 6.25
C VAL A 189 10.99 6.10 6.31
N LEU A 190 12.17 6.67 6.48
CA LEU A 190 13.42 5.93 6.64
C LEU A 190 13.38 4.99 7.85
N PHE A 191 12.93 5.50 8.99
CA PHE A 191 12.86 4.73 10.24
C PHE A 191 11.70 3.73 10.30
N SER A 192 10.75 3.77 9.36
CA SER A 192 9.66 2.79 9.27
C SER A 192 10.09 1.41 8.72
N SER A 193 11.31 1.31 8.20
CA SER A 193 11.91 0.05 7.74
C SER A 193 12.96 -0.44 8.73
N THR A 194 12.80 -1.66 9.25
CA THR A 194 13.77 -2.29 10.16
C THR A 194 15.19 -2.31 9.59
N LYS A 195 15.32 -2.52 8.28
CA LYS A 195 16.63 -2.53 7.59
C LYS A 195 17.30 -1.16 7.63
N TYR A 196 16.57 -0.11 7.30
CA TYR A 196 17.09 1.26 7.29
C TYR A 196 17.33 1.77 8.71
N TYR A 197 16.41 1.49 9.62
CA TYR A 197 16.54 1.81 11.03
C TYR A 197 17.87 1.31 11.61
N LYS A 198 18.18 0.02 11.43
CA LYS A 198 19.42 -0.59 11.92
C LYS A 198 20.66 0.08 11.32
N ALA A 199 20.68 0.31 10.01
CA ALA A 199 21.82 0.95 9.33
C ALA A 199 22.02 2.39 9.81
N LEU A 200 20.95 3.14 10.05
CA LEU A 200 21.02 4.51 10.55
C LEU A 200 21.50 4.54 12.01
N VAL A 201 21.02 3.64 12.87
CA VAL A 201 21.50 3.53 14.26
C VAL A 201 22.97 3.14 14.31
N GLU A 202 23.41 2.24 13.44
CA GLU A 202 24.83 1.85 13.34
C GLU A 202 25.70 3.03 12.92
N HIS A 203 25.25 3.87 11.99
CA HIS A 203 26.00 5.00 11.47
C HIS A 203 25.98 6.23 12.41
N PHE A 204 24.81 6.61 12.94
CA PHE A 204 24.64 7.81 13.76
C PHE A 204 24.78 7.57 15.26
N GLY A 205 24.83 6.30 15.71
CA GLY A 205 24.77 5.93 17.13
C GLY A 205 23.34 5.78 17.64
N ALA A 206 23.15 5.09 18.78
CA ALA A 206 21.83 4.76 19.30
C ALA A 206 21.12 5.95 20.00
N GLU A 207 21.88 6.93 20.46
CA GLU A 207 21.32 8.12 21.14
C GLU A 207 20.93 9.19 20.13
N ASP A 208 19.71 9.68 20.23
CA ASP A 208 19.15 10.77 19.40
C ASP A 208 19.26 10.56 17.88
N THR A 209 19.36 9.30 17.42
CA THR A 209 19.56 8.95 16.00
C THR A 209 18.53 9.66 15.08
N PHE A 210 17.28 9.69 15.49
CA PHE A 210 16.22 10.34 14.71
C PHE A 210 16.48 11.82 14.51
N THR A 211 16.83 12.54 15.58
CA THR A 211 17.13 13.98 15.53
C THR A 211 18.34 14.25 14.66
N ARG A 212 19.41 13.47 14.81
CA ARG A 212 20.63 13.59 13.98
C ARG A 212 20.35 13.37 12.49
N VAL A 213 19.48 12.44 12.15
CA VAL A 213 19.08 12.19 10.76
C VAL A 213 18.25 13.37 10.20
N VAL A 214 17.35 13.94 11.00
CA VAL A 214 16.59 15.14 10.63
C VAL A 214 17.52 16.32 10.37
N GLU A 215 18.48 16.58 11.26
CA GLU A 215 19.50 17.63 11.11
C GLU A 215 20.36 17.40 9.87
N ALA A 216 20.85 16.18 9.63
CA ALA A 216 21.66 15.82 8.46
C ALA A 216 20.90 15.94 7.12
N LEU A 217 19.59 15.78 7.14
CA LEU A 217 18.72 16.04 6.00
C LEU A 217 18.42 17.53 5.79
N GLY A 218 18.70 18.38 6.78
CA GLY A 218 18.38 19.82 6.77
C GLY A 218 16.99 20.07 7.33
N GLU A 219 16.90 20.40 8.62
CA GLU A 219 15.65 20.46 9.39
C GLU A 219 14.53 21.28 8.74
N SER A 220 14.92 22.37 8.05
CA SER A 220 14.00 23.27 7.36
C SER A 220 13.82 22.97 5.86
N GLU A 221 14.45 21.91 5.35
CA GLU A 221 14.40 21.56 3.94
C GLU A 221 13.16 20.71 3.60
N THR A 222 12.72 20.89 2.36
CA THR A 222 11.71 20.03 1.72
C THR A 222 12.38 19.20 0.62
N HIS A 223 12.15 17.90 0.66
CA HIS A 223 12.74 16.93 -0.23
C HIS A 223 11.73 16.42 -1.25
N GLN A 224 12.15 16.35 -2.51
CA GLN A 224 11.39 15.70 -3.57
C GLN A 224 11.73 14.22 -3.56
N VAL A 225 10.81 13.39 -3.06
CA VAL A 225 10.99 11.95 -2.94
C VAL A 225 10.31 11.24 -4.08
N LYS A 226 11.10 10.57 -4.91
CA LYS A 226 10.59 9.76 -6.03
C LYS A 226 9.96 8.47 -5.51
N VAL A 227 8.80 8.11 -6.06
CA VAL A 227 8.08 6.87 -5.78
C VAL A 227 7.76 6.18 -7.09
N GLU A 228 8.34 5.03 -7.33
CA GLU A 228 7.92 4.14 -8.41
C GLU A 228 6.55 3.58 -8.12
N THR A 229 5.64 3.65 -9.09
CA THR A 229 4.26 3.24 -8.94
C THR A 229 3.88 2.24 -10.01
N TYR A 230 3.16 1.22 -9.60
CA TYR A 230 2.68 0.13 -10.44
C TYR A 230 1.19 0.00 -10.20
N TYR A 231 0.37 0.02 -11.26
CA TYR A 231 -1.03 -0.36 -11.12
C TYR A 231 -1.56 -1.02 -12.40
N SER A 232 -2.57 -1.83 -12.22
CA SER A 232 -3.36 -2.40 -13.30
C SER A 232 -4.84 -2.32 -12.96
N THR A 233 -5.65 -2.07 -13.98
CA THR A 233 -7.09 -1.89 -13.83
C THR A 233 -7.84 -2.83 -14.75
N TYR A 234 -8.93 -3.38 -14.22
CA TYR A 234 -9.76 -4.36 -14.93
C TYR A 234 -11.24 -4.11 -14.65
N GLN A 235 -12.08 -4.66 -15.54
CA GLN A 235 -13.50 -4.85 -15.28
C GLN A 235 -13.85 -6.33 -15.30
N VAL A 236 -14.74 -6.74 -14.41
CA VAL A 236 -15.34 -8.07 -14.44
C VAL A 236 -16.26 -8.16 -15.64
N LYS A 237 -16.07 -9.17 -16.48
CA LYS A 237 -16.96 -9.40 -17.62
C LYS A 237 -18.39 -9.68 -17.16
N ALA A 238 -19.36 -9.15 -17.93
CA ALA A 238 -20.79 -9.29 -17.67
C ALA A 238 -21.27 -10.74 -17.86
#